data_7f87160ed60bbbe85f210faa509317ba
#
_entry.id   7f87160ed60bbbe85f210faa509317ba
#
_cell.length_a   1.000
_cell.length_b   1.000
_cell.length_c   1.000
_cell.angle_alpha   90.00
_cell.angle_beta   90.00
_cell.angle_gamma   90.00
#
_symmetry.space_group_name_H-M   'P 1'
#
loop_
_entity.id
_entity.type
_entity.pdbx_description
1 polymer ?
#
loop_
_entity_poly.entity_id
_entity_poly.type
_entity_poly.pdbx_seq_one_letter_code
_entity_poly.pdbx_strand_id
1 'polypeptide(L)'
;GADPAYALRCATYNVALHYRLPRRGAVAPGYFADLVVCDDLAAFMPSRVYRHGALVARDGATTEAVRQSAPRATPDTIVASVNLPRLSVDALRLEAPGRRTVDTDGGENGPGAVRCIVAIENQILTRTELVVPTVIDGAIVADPERDLLKLACIERHGRNGGISVGLVSGFGLRRGALGSSVGHDHHNLMLVGAD
;
A
#
# COMPACT_ATOMS: atom_id res chain seq x y z
N GLY A 1 -3.01 -23.50 -0.70
CA GLY A 1 -3.98 -22.50 -1.13
C GLY A 1 -5.42 -22.96 -0.90
N ALA A 2 -6.38 -22.04 -1.00
CA ALA A 2 -7.79 -22.38 -0.91
C ALA A 2 -8.25 -23.12 -2.18
N ASP A 3 -9.29 -23.96 -2.03
CA ASP A 3 -9.97 -24.55 -3.19
C ASP A 3 -10.47 -23.45 -4.13
N PRO A 4 -10.23 -23.50 -5.45
CA PRO A 4 -10.61 -22.44 -6.38
C PRO A 4 -12.11 -22.16 -6.42
N ALA A 5 -12.95 -23.18 -6.35
CA ALA A 5 -14.40 -23.01 -6.36
C ALA A 5 -14.89 -22.34 -5.07
N TYR A 6 -14.28 -22.68 -3.93
CA TYR A 6 -14.57 -22.00 -2.66
C TYR A 6 -14.11 -20.55 -2.69
N ALA A 7 -12.92 -20.25 -3.20
CA ALA A 7 -12.42 -18.89 -3.34
C ALA A 7 -13.34 -18.05 -4.24
N LEU A 8 -13.78 -18.60 -5.37
CA LEU A 8 -14.72 -17.95 -6.27
C LEU A 8 -16.06 -17.68 -5.59
N ARG A 9 -16.59 -18.63 -4.83
CA ARG A 9 -17.82 -18.44 -4.06
C ARG A 9 -17.68 -17.32 -3.03
N CYS A 10 -16.52 -17.22 -2.36
CA CYS A 10 -16.24 -16.13 -1.44
C CYS A 10 -16.23 -14.78 -2.15
N ALA A 11 -15.65 -14.70 -3.35
CA ALA A 11 -15.58 -13.47 -4.13
C ALA A 11 -16.88 -13.07 -4.86
N THR A 12 -17.87 -13.94 -4.94
CA THR A 12 -19.12 -13.73 -5.70
C THR A 12 -20.35 -13.85 -4.82
N TYR A 13 -20.82 -15.07 -4.61
CA TYR A 13 -22.09 -15.33 -3.92
C TYR A 13 -22.09 -14.84 -2.47
N ASN A 14 -21.03 -15.12 -1.72
CA ASN A 14 -20.95 -14.73 -0.31
C ASN A 14 -20.92 -13.21 -0.15
N VAL A 15 -20.20 -12.51 -1.02
CA VAL A 15 -20.19 -11.03 -1.06
C VAL A 15 -21.57 -10.48 -1.39
N ALA A 16 -22.22 -11.03 -2.43
CA ALA A 16 -23.55 -10.60 -2.82
C ALA A 16 -24.58 -10.80 -1.69
N LEU A 17 -24.49 -11.92 -0.97
CA LEU A 17 -25.34 -12.21 0.18
C LEU A 17 -25.03 -11.26 1.35
N HIS A 18 -23.78 -11.07 1.70
CA HIS A 18 -23.34 -10.20 2.82
C HIS A 18 -23.80 -8.75 2.62
N TYR A 19 -23.58 -8.19 1.43
CA TYR A 19 -23.98 -6.83 1.10
C TYR A 19 -25.42 -6.69 0.59
N ARG A 20 -26.20 -7.78 0.62
CA ARG A 20 -27.60 -7.79 0.15
C ARG A 20 -27.76 -7.25 -1.27
N LEU A 21 -26.87 -7.64 -2.17
CA LEU A 21 -26.94 -7.28 -3.59
C LEU A 21 -27.92 -8.22 -4.31
N PRO A 22 -29.14 -7.77 -4.65
CA PRO A 22 -30.14 -8.65 -5.24
C PRO A 22 -29.73 -9.10 -6.65
N ARG A 23 -30.03 -10.35 -6.97
CA ARG A 23 -29.85 -10.96 -8.30
C ARG A 23 -28.39 -10.92 -8.82
N ARG A 24 -27.39 -11.02 -7.91
CA ARG A 24 -25.94 -11.05 -8.21
C ARG A 24 -25.26 -12.22 -7.50
N GLY A 25 -24.09 -12.57 -7.98
CA GLY A 25 -23.20 -13.56 -7.33
C GLY A 25 -23.46 -15.01 -7.71
N ALA A 26 -24.47 -15.30 -8.54
CA ALA A 26 -24.75 -16.63 -9.04
C ALA A 26 -25.26 -16.59 -10.49
N VAL A 27 -25.12 -17.71 -11.20
CA VAL A 27 -25.71 -17.92 -12.51
C VAL A 27 -27.08 -18.63 -12.28
N ALA A 28 -28.14 -17.84 -12.30
CA ALA A 28 -29.52 -18.36 -12.03
C ALA A 28 -30.57 -17.55 -12.80
N PRO A 29 -31.75 -18.12 -13.07
CA PRO A 29 -32.86 -17.42 -13.69
C PRO A 29 -33.22 -16.13 -12.90
N GLY A 30 -33.38 -15.03 -13.60
CA GLY A 30 -33.69 -13.72 -13.01
C GLY A 30 -32.50 -12.95 -12.44
N TYR A 31 -31.32 -13.52 -12.47
CA TYR A 31 -30.05 -12.82 -12.10
C TYR A 31 -29.54 -11.98 -13.25
N PHE A 32 -28.76 -10.95 -12.92
CA PHE A 32 -28.05 -10.19 -13.95
C PHE A 32 -27.03 -11.06 -14.67
N ALA A 33 -26.97 -10.94 -16.00
CA ALA A 33 -26.00 -11.63 -16.83
C ALA A 33 -24.64 -10.90 -16.81
N ASP A 34 -24.11 -10.68 -15.61
CA ASP A 34 -22.76 -10.20 -15.36
C ASP A 34 -21.91 -11.46 -15.14
N LEU A 35 -21.25 -11.93 -16.20
CA LEU A 35 -20.64 -13.26 -16.25
C LEU A 35 -19.17 -13.17 -16.62
N VAL A 36 -18.37 -14.03 -16.01
CA VAL A 36 -16.96 -14.26 -16.38
C VAL A 36 -16.84 -15.70 -16.82
N VAL A 37 -16.27 -15.93 -17.99
CA VAL A 37 -15.98 -17.25 -18.54
C VAL A 37 -14.50 -17.51 -18.41
N CYS A 38 -14.15 -18.57 -17.68
CA CYS A 38 -12.79 -19.04 -17.49
C CYS A 38 -12.68 -20.48 -17.98
N ASP A 39 -11.59 -20.83 -18.67
CA ASP A 39 -11.33 -22.19 -19.13
C ASP A 39 -10.70 -23.03 -18.00
N ASP A 40 -10.02 -22.37 -17.04
CA ASP A 40 -9.40 -22.96 -15.86
C ASP A 40 -9.68 -22.09 -14.62
N LEU A 41 -10.28 -22.69 -13.61
CA LEU A 41 -10.59 -22.02 -12.35
C LEU A 41 -9.36 -21.80 -11.45
N ALA A 42 -8.34 -22.63 -11.58
CA ALA A 42 -7.13 -22.50 -10.76
C ALA A 42 -6.25 -21.32 -11.24
N ALA A 43 -6.09 -21.18 -12.56
CA ALA A 43 -5.38 -20.06 -13.16
C ALA A 43 -6.21 -18.77 -13.17
N PHE A 44 -7.54 -18.91 -13.14
CA PHE A 44 -8.53 -17.83 -13.20
C PHE A 44 -8.22 -16.78 -14.26
N MET A 45 -7.95 -17.24 -15.48
CA MET A 45 -7.72 -16.39 -16.66
C MET A 45 -9.04 -16.22 -17.43
N PRO A 46 -9.70 -15.04 -17.34
CA PRO A 46 -10.94 -14.81 -18.05
C PRO A 46 -10.78 -14.79 -19.56
N SER A 47 -11.42 -15.69 -20.28
CA SER A 47 -11.49 -15.68 -21.75
C SER A 47 -12.58 -14.74 -22.27
N ARG A 48 -13.68 -14.57 -21.52
CA ARG A 48 -14.78 -13.65 -21.87
C ARG A 48 -15.42 -13.04 -20.63
N VAL A 49 -15.80 -11.77 -20.74
CA VAL A 49 -16.52 -11.05 -19.70
C VAL A 49 -17.78 -10.43 -20.30
N TYR A 50 -18.91 -10.68 -19.65
CA TYR A 50 -20.20 -10.11 -20.02
C TYR A 50 -20.71 -9.18 -18.93
N ARG A 51 -21.30 -8.08 -19.33
CA ARG A 51 -22.03 -7.15 -18.44
C ARG A 51 -23.45 -6.96 -18.99
N HIS A 52 -24.44 -7.28 -18.18
CA HIS A 52 -25.85 -7.27 -18.60
C HIS A 52 -26.10 -8.04 -19.90
N GLY A 53 -25.41 -9.16 -20.11
CA GLY A 53 -25.50 -9.98 -21.30
C GLY A 53 -24.68 -9.51 -22.51
N ALA A 54 -24.12 -8.29 -22.48
CA ALA A 54 -23.28 -7.79 -23.54
C ALA A 54 -21.81 -8.19 -23.31
N LEU A 55 -21.12 -8.67 -24.34
CA LEU A 55 -19.69 -8.96 -24.29
C LEU A 55 -18.89 -7.65 -24.15
N VAL A 56 -18.17 -7.50 -23.03
CA VAL A 56 -17.39 -6.28 -22.73
C VAL A 56 -15.87 -6.50 -22.79
N ALA A 57 -15.40 -7.75 -22.63
CA ALA A 57 -13.99 -8.08 -22.82
C ALA A 57 -13.84 -9.51 -23.35
N ARG A 58 -12.77 -9.74 -24.11
CA ARG A 58 -12.35 -11.04 -24.65
C ARG A 58 -10.83 -11.13 -24.63
N ASP A 59 -10.28 -12.26 -24.18
CA ASP A 59 -8.85 -12.58 -24.21
C ASP A 59 -7.95 -11.45 -23.66
N GLY A 60 -8.35 -10.90 -22.51
CA GLY A 60 -7.62 -9.82 -21.79
C GLY A 60 -7.80 -8.41 -22.38
N ALA A 61 -8.56 -8.23 -23.45
CA ALA A 61 -8.82 -6.93 -24.07
C ALA A 61 -10.30 -6.52 -23.95
N THR A 62 -10.57 -5.24 -23.68
CA THR A 62 -11.93 -4.69 -23.73
C THR A 62 -12.42 -4.60 -25.18
N THR A 63 -13.74 -4.78 -25.37
CA THR A 63 -14.37 -4.62 -26.69
C THR A 63 -14.31 -3.16 -27.16
N GLU A 64 -14.43 -2.94 -28.46
CA GLU A 64 -14.44 -1.59 -29.05
C GLU A 64 -15.57 -0.72 -28.48
N ALA A 65 -16.74 -1.29 -28.26
CA ALA A 65 -17.88 -0.57 -27.66
C ALA A 65 -17.57 -0.02 -26.26
N VAL A 66 -16.76 -0.73 -25.47
CA VAL A 66 -16.28 -0.24 -24.16
C VAL A 66 -15.23 0.84 -24.31
N ARG A 67 -14.29 0.67 -25.27
CA ARG A 67 -13.23 1.66 -25.52
C ARG A 67 -13.78 2.99 -26.05
N GLN A 68 -14.84 2.95 -26.85
CA GLN A 68 -15.51 4.14 -27.39
C GLN A 68 -16.43 4.83 -26.38
N SER A 69 -16.80 4.15 -25.26
CA SER A 69 -17.50 4.85 -24.19
C SER A 69 -16.57 5.90 -23.63
N ALA A 70 -16.92 7.18 -23.83
CA ALA A 70 -16.10 8.30 -23.39
C ALA A 70 -15.77 8.16 -21.89
N PRO A 71 -14.50 8.26 -21.50
CA PRO A 71 -14.15 8.27 -20.10
C PRO A 71 -14.89 9.43 -19.43
N ARG A 72 -15.57 9.15 -18.33
CA ARG A 72 -16.16 10.19 -17.51
C ARG A 72 -15.04 11.12 -17.06
N ALA A 73 -15.15 12.41 -17.35
CA ALA A 73 -14.15 13.39 -16.92
C ALA A 73 -13.89 13.24 -15.41
N THR A 74 -12.64 13.04 -15.05
CA THR A 74 -12.27 12.95 -13.64
C THR A 74 -12.38 14.35 -13.04
N PRO A 75 -13.11 14.55 -11.94
CA PRO A 75 -13.18 15.87 -11.31
C PRO A 75 -11.79 16.40 -10.93
N ASP A 76 -11.56 17.70 -11.12
CA ASP A 76 -10.28 18.35 -10.78
C ASP A 76 -9.87 18.12 -9.32
N THR A 77 -10.85 18.04 -8.42
CA THR A 77 -10.61 17.72 -7.00
C THR A 77 -9.96 16.36 -6.78
N ILE A 78 -10.08 15.43 -7.73
CA ILE A 78 -9.41 14.12 -7.67
C ILE A 78 -8.03 14.21 -8.33
N VAL A 79 -7.92 14.92 -9.45
CA VAL A 79 -6.67 15.05 -10.21
C VAL A 79 -5.66 15.90 -9.44
N ALA A 80 -6.11 17.02 -8.83
CA ALA A 80 -5.29 17.95 -8.06
C ALA A 80 -5.29 17.64 -6.54
N SER A 81 -5.27 16.35 -6.16
CA SER A 81 -5.39 15.94 -4.76
C SER A 81 -4.07 15.91 -3.99
N VAL A 82 -2.93 16.21 -4.62
CA VAL A 82 -1.61 16.21 -3.99
C VAL A 82 -1.20 17.64 -3.65
N ASN A 83 -1.22 17.96 -2.36
CA ASN A 83 -0.91 19.27 -1.81
C ASN A 83 0.23 19.14 -0.80
N LEU A 84 1.45 18.95 -1.31
CA LEU A 84 2.62 18.75 -0.47
C LEU A 84 3.09 20.05 0.17
N PRO A 85 3.62 20.01 1.40
CA PRO A 85 4.37 21.11 1.97
C PRO A 85 5.65 21.36 1.16
N ARG A 86 6.29 22.51 1.36
CA ARG A 86 7.65 22.70 0.85
C ARG A 86 8.59 21.74 1.54
N LEU A 87 9.23 20.87 0.76
CA LEU A 87 10.19 19.91 1.25
C LEU A 87 11.59 20.53 1.22
N SER A 88 12.33 20.41 2.30
CA SER A 88 13.75 20.69 2.38
C SER A 88 14.48 19.45 2.88
N VAL A 89 15.79 19.40 2.69
CA VAL A 89 16.61 18.31 3.23
C VAL A 89 16.50 18.27 4.76
N ASP A 90 16.45 19.45 5.39
CA ASP A 90 16.30 19.55 6.84
C ASP A 90 14.99 18.99 7.38
N ALA A 91 13.92 19.04 6.59
CA ALA A 91 12.63 18.45 6.96
C ALA A 91 12.68 16.92 7.08
N LEU A 92 13.69 16.28 6.48
CA LEU A 92 13.94 14.85 6.56
C LEU A 92 15.05 14.50 7.57
N ARG A 93 15.53 15.48 8.31
CA ARG A 93 16.52 15.28 9.37
C ARG A 93 15.86 14.55 10.56
N LEU A 94 16.47 13.49 11.02
CA LEU A 94 16.08 12.75 12.20
C LEU A 94 17.06 13.04 13.32
N GLU A 95 16.68 13.86 14.29
CA GLU A 95 17.54 14.21 15.41
C GLU A 95 17.80 12.99 16.29
N ALA A 96 19.04 12.84 16.72
CA ALA A 96 19.39 11.83 17.69
C ALA A 96 18.69 12.16 19.03
N PRO A 97 18.10 11.17 19.72
CA PRO A 97 17.52 11.42 21.05
C PRO A 97 18.64 11.94 21.97
N GLY A 98 18.41 13.11 22.56
CA GLY A 98 19.24 13.53 23.68
C GLY A 98 19.27 12.40 24.73
N ARG A 99 20.06 12.54 25.81
CA ARG A 99 20.24 11.52 26.88
C ARG A 99 18.97 10.94 27.52
N ARG A 100 17.78 11.26 27.02
CA ARG A 100 16.52 10.64 27.42
C ARG A 100 16.38 9.28 26.76
N THR A 101 16.61 8.25 27.54
CA THR A 101 16.15 6.89 27.25
C THR A 101 14.66 6.90 26.99
N VAL A 102 14.24 6.29 25.87
CA VAL A 102 12.83 5.97 25.67
C VAL A 102 12.48 4.89 26.69
N ASP A 103 11.74 5.26 27.73
CA ASP A 103 11.15 4.30 28.65
C ASP A 103 10.16 3.44 27.84
N THR A 104 10.58 2.25 27.47
CA THR A 104 9.71 1.18 27.04
C THR A 104 9.87 0.05 28.02
N ASP A 105 8.77 -0.44 28.53
CA ASP A 105 8.64 -1.54 29.48
C ASP A 105 9.87 -2.46 29.60
N GLY A 106 10.75 -2.20 30.58
CA GLY A 106 11.59 -3.17 31.24
C GLY A 106 12.69 -3.91 30.45
N GLY A 107 13.06 -3.48 29.26
CA GLY A 107 14.16 -4.10 28.49
C GLY A 107 15.50 -3.40 28.71
N GLU A 108 16.59 -4.13 28.93
CA GLU A 108 17.97 -3.63 28.98
C GLU A 108 18.39 -3.10 27.59
N ASN A 109 17.89 -1.92 27.23
CA ASN A 109 18.28 -1.24 26.00
C ASN A 109 19.35 -0.22 26.34
N GLY A 110 20.50 -0.32 25.69
CA GLY A 110 21.60 0.61 25.88
C GLY A 110 21.20 2.08 25.63
N PRO A 111 21.88 3.05 26.23
CA PRO A 111 21.60 4.45 26.04
C PRO A 111 21.69 4.82 24.56
N GLY A 112 20.64 5.47 24.02
CA GLY A 112 20.57 5.91 22.63
C GLY A 112 19.84 4.96 21.66
N ALA A 113 19.22 3.88 22.15
CA ALA A 113 18.40 3.02 21.30
C ALA A 113 17.10 3.74 20.86
N VAL A 114 16.73 3.54 19.60
CA VAL A 114 15.52 4.09 18.98
C VAL A 114 14.67 3.00 18.35
N ARG A 115 13.38 3.26 18.17
CA ARG A 115 12.49 2.31 17.49
C ARG A 115 12.79 2.27 16.00
N CYS A 116 12.88 1.05 15.46
CA CYS A 116 12.95 0.78 14.03
C CYS A 116 11.74 -0.09 13.63
N ILE A 117 11.05 0.29 12.58
CA ILE A 117 10.01 -0.52 11.96
C ILE A 117 10.69 -1.57 11.10
N VAL A 118 10.38 -2.85 11.32
CA VAL A 118 10.94 -3.96 10.54
C VAL A 118 9.90 -4.46 9.55
N ALA A 119 10.14 -4.26 8.27
CA ALA A 119 9.36 -4.87 7.20
C ALA A 119 9.69 -6.37 7.11
N ILE A 120 8.66 -7.20 6.98
CA ILE A 120 8.80 -8.65 6.88
C ILE A 120 8.45 -9.04 5.44
N GLU A 121 9.37 -9.73 4.80
CA GLU A 121 9.19 -10.16 3.41
C GLU A 121 7.90 -10.97 3.24
N ASN A 122 7.13 -10.66 2.18
CA ASN A 122 5.85 -11.29 1.84
C ASN A 122 4.77 -11.21 2.94
N GLN A 123 4.86 -10.24 3.85
CA GLN A 123 3.88 -9.99 4.91
C GLN A 123 3.35 -8.56 4.82
N ILE A 124 2.10 -8.38 5.25
CA ILE A 124 1.50 -7.05 5.46
C ILE A 124 1.74 -6.53 6.88
N LEU A 125 2.23 -7.38 7.77
CA LEU A 125 2.55 -7.04 9.14
C LEU A 125 4.00 -6.56 9.23
N THR A 126 4.24 -5.64 10.13
CA THR A 126 5.57 -5.20 10.55
C THR A 126 5.79 -5.55 12.01
N ARG A 127 7.03 -5.53 12.45
CA ARG A 127 7.39 -5.59 13.86
C ARG A 127 8.20 -4.38 14.25
N THR A 128 8.41 -4.16 15.54
CA THR A 128 9.24 -3.10 16.07
C THR A 128 10.48 -3.73 16.71
N GLU A 129 11.64 -3.17 16.41
CA GLU A 129 12.90 -3.48 17.10
C GLU A 129 13.50 -2.22 17.68
N LEU A 130 14.27 -2.36 18.75
CA LEU A 130 15.09 -1.28 19.30
C LEU A 130 16.51 -1.42 18.75
N VAL A 131 17.02 -0.37 18.13
CA VAL A 131 18.31 -0.37 17.46
C VAL A 131 19.13 0.83 17.94
N VAL A 132 20.44 0.66 18.04
CA VAL A 132 21.36 1.77 18.24
C VAL A 132 21.74 2.31 16.85
N PRO A 133 21.28 3.52 16.49
CA PRO A 133 21.48 4.07 15.16
C PRO A 133 22.89 4.63 14.99
N THR A 134 23.31 4.80 13.75
CA THR A 134 24.48 5.61 13.41
C THR A 134 24.12 7.08 13.52
N VAL A 135 24.93 7.86 14.28
CA VAL A 135 24.70 9.29 14.51
C VAL A 135 25.90 10.08 13.98
N ILE A 136 25.62 11.08 13.14
CA ILE A 136 26.61 12.02 12.61
C ILE A 136 26.06 13.44 12.83
N ASP A 137 26.86 14.32 13.41
CA ASP A 137 26.51 15.71 13.71
C ASP A 137 25.15 15.89 14.42
N GLY A 138 24.89 15.00 15.40
CA GLY A 138 23.68 15.02 16.20
C GLY A 138 22.41 14.49 15.48
N ALA A 139 22.53 14.05 14.25
CA ALA A 139 21.44 13.45 13.49
C ALA A 139 21.65 11.96 13.27
N ILE A 140 20.54 11.21 13.32
CA ILE A 140 20.50 9.81 12.88
C ILE A 140 20.61 9.78 11.37
N VAL A 141 21.57 9.03 10.85
CA VAL A 141 21.76 8.78 9.42
C VAL A 141 21.37 7.35 9.06
N ALA A 142 21.06 7.12 7.79
CA ALA A 142 20.87 5.77 7.30
C ALA A 142 22.18 4.96 7.37
N ASP A 143 22.06 3.67 7.61
CA ASP A 143 23.17 2.71 7.64
C ASP A 143 22.79 1.50 6.76
N PRO A 144 22.98 1.62 5.43
CA PRO A 144 22.59 0.59 4.49
C PRO A 144 23.31 -0.75 4.70
N GLU A 145 24.50 -0.76 5.30
CA GLU A 145 25.22 -2.00 5.59
C GLU A 145 24.51 -2.84 6.66
N ARG A 146 23.79 -2.19 7.56
CA ARG A 146 22.96 -2.82 8.59
C ARG A 146 21.49 -2.86 8.20
N ASP A 147 21.14 -2.47 6.97
CA ASP A 147 19.76 -2.32 6.50
C ASP A 147 18.90 -1.40 7.40
N LEU A 148 19.52 -0.35 7.97
CA LEU A 148 18.83 0.69 8.72
C LEU A 148 18.65 1.90 7.82
N LEU A 149 17.45 2.09 7.32
CA LEU A 149 17.11 3.12 6.34
C LEU A 149 16.24 4.20 6.97
N LYS A 150 16.24 5.40 6.40
CA LYS A 150 15.30 6.45 6.81
C LYS A 150 13.96 6.25 6.11
N LEU A 151 12.89 6.32 6.88
CA LEU A 151 11.50 6.31 6.41
C LEU A 151 10.90 7.69 6.67
N ALA A 152 10.35 8.32 5.65
CA ALA A 152 9.57 9.55 5.78
C ALA A 152 8.11 9.31 5.36
N CYS A 153 7.19 9.82 6.18
CA CYS A 153 5.76 9.89 5.87
C CYS A 153 5.38 11.36 5.76
N ILE A 154 4.88 11.77 4.59
CA ILE A 154 4.59 13.16 4.27
C ILE A 154 3.09 13.30 3.98
N GLU A 155 2.42 14.16 4.74
CA GLU A 155 1.01 14.47 4.52
C GLU A 155 0.83 15.19 3.18
N ARG A 156 -0.03 14.66 2.30
CA ARG A 156 -0.23 15.17 0.95
C ARG A 156 -1.61 15.79 0.68
N HIS A 157 -2.49 15.79 1.67
CA HIS A 157 -3.87 16.25 1.49
C HIS A 157 -4.05 17.76 1.75
N GLY A 158 -2.97 18.45 2.15
CA GLY A 158 -2.99 19.89 2.44
C GLY A 158 -3.70 20.24 3.75
N ARG A 159 -3.77 19.29 4.71
CA ARG A 159 -4.43 19.51 5.99
C ARG A 159 -3.52 20.21 7.00
N ASN A 160 -2.32 19.68 7.20
CA ASN A 160 -1.38 20.21 8.19
C ASN A 160 0.07 20.23 7.69
N GLY A 161 0.35 19.65 6.50
CA GLY A 161 1.69 19.56 5.95
C GLY A 161 2.68 18.77 6.83
N GLY A 162 2.19 17.85 7.66
CA GLY A 162 3.00 17.08 8.59
C GLY A 162 4.01 16.18 7.88
N ILE A 163 5.24 16.16 8.40
CA ILE A 163 6.31 15.26 7.98
C ILE A 163 6.78 14.50 9.22
N SER A 164 6.78 13.18 9.14
CA SER A 164 7.31 12.30 10.19
C SER A 164 8.46 11.49 9.61
N VAL A 165 9.56 11.42 10.35
CA VAL A 165 10.75 10.66 9.95
C VAL A 165 11.08 9.63 11.02
N GLY A 166 11.49 8.43 10.60
CA GLY A 166 11.87 7.34 11.49
C GLY A 166 12.86 6.40 10.81
N LEU A 167 13.12 5.26 11.45
CA LEU A 167 13.95 4.19 10.90
C LEU A 167 13.10 3.01 10.46
N VAL A 168 13.53 2.37 9.37
CA VAL A 168 12.96 1.14 8.85
C VAL A 168 14.08 0.20 8.42
N SER A 169 13.82 -1.10 8.51
CA SER A 169 14.67 -2.18 7.98
C SER A 169 13.83 -3.22 7.23
N GLY A 170 14.48 -4.16 6.56
CA GLY A 170 13.85 -5.20 5.76
C GLY A 170 13.70 -4.84 4.28
N PHE A 171 14.33 -3.75 3.81
CA PHE A 171 14.31 -3.32 2.41
C PHE A 171 15.55 -3.72 1.61
N GLY A 172 16.70 -3.88 2.28
CA GLY A 172 17.98 -4.19 1.63
C GLY A 172 18.47 -3.13 0.65
N LEU A 173 17.96 -1.89 0.73
CA LEU A 173 18.30 -0.81 -0.19
C LEU A 173 19.71 -0.29 0.15
N ARG A 174 20.63 -0.37 -0.81
CA ARG A 174 22.02 0.06 -0.63
C ARG A 174 22.28 1.51 -1.06
N ARG A 175 21.51 2.02 -2.03
CA ARG A 175 21.65 3.38 -2.59
C ARG A 175 20.31 3.88 -3.07
N GLY A 176 20.12 5.21 -3.03
CA GLY A 176 18.96 5.89 -3.55
C GLY A 176 17.75 5.79 -2.63
N ALA A 177 16.57 5.97 -3.19
CA ALA A 177 15.32 5.98 -2.45
C ALA A 177 14.19 5.31 -3.23
N LEU A 178 13.24 4.77 -2.49
CA LEU A 178 11.95 4.26 -2.98
C LEU A 178 10.83 5.16 -2.46
N GLY A 179 9.82 5.39 -3.30
CA GLY A 179 8.67 6.18 -2.90
C GLY A 179 7.36 5.57 -3.36
N SER A 180 6.32 5.76 -2.55
CA SER A 180 4.96 5.38 -2.89
C SER A 180 3.98 6.46 -2.46
N SER A 181 3.04 6.79 -3.34
CA SER A 181 1.87 7.63 -3.02
C SER A 181 0.64 6.79 -2.65
N VAL A 182 0.78 5.48 -2.61
CA VAL A 182 -0.27 4.53 -2.25
C VAL A 182 0.03 3.96 -0.87
N GLY A 183 -0.57 4.57 0.14
CA GLY A 183 -0.54 4.07 1.52
C GLY A 183 -1.98 3.81 1.96
N HIS A 184 -2.35 2.54 2.17
CA HIS A 184 -3.71 2.21 2.61
C HIS A 184 -4.05 2.98 3.88
N ASP A 185 -5.32 3.35 4.00
CA ASP A 185 -5.94 4.11 5.07
C ASP A 185 -5.61 5.62 5.08
N HIS A 186 -4.36 6.03 4.89
CA HIS A 186 -3.98 7.45 4.97
C HIS A 186 -3.59 8.07 3.62
N HIS A 187 -3.16 7.29 2.64
CA HIS A 187 -2.70 7.70 1.31
C HIS A 187 -1.66 8.85 1.32
N ASN A 188 -0.86 8.95 2.37
CA ASN A 188 0.26 9.88 2.44
C ASN A 188 1.41 9.42 1.54
N LEU A 189 2.34 10.33 1.27
CA LEU A 189 3.55 10.00 0.55
C LEU A 189 4.51 9.27 1.52
N MET A 190 4.94 8.08 1.14
CA MET A 190 5.89 7.27 1.91
C MET A 190 7.20 7.18 1.13
N LEU A 191 8.31 7.50 1.77
CA LEU A 191 9.65 7.47 1.18
C LEU A 191 10.58 6.66 2.07
N VAL A 192 11.39 5.80 1.47
CA VAL A 192 12.48 5.08 2.15
C VAL A 192 13.78 5.41 1.44
N GLY A 193 14.77 5.90 2.16
CA GLY A 193 16.04 6.32 1.60
C GLY A 193 17.24 5.69 2.32
N ALA A 194 18.33 5.48 1.55
CA ALA A 194 19.59 4.95 2.01
C ALA A 194 20.58 6.06 2.45
N ASP A 195 20.20 7.32 2.30
CA ASP A 195 20.97 8.52 2.62
C ASP A 195 20.06 9.70 3.01
#